data_009d9393ade4e8cea31005cdd04cfce8
#
_entry.id   009d9393ade4e8cea31005cdd04cfce8
#
_cell.length_a   1.000
_cell.length_b   1.000
_cell.length_c   1.000
_cell.angle_alpha   90.00
_cell.angle_beta   90.00
_cell.angle_gamma   90.00
#
_symmetry.space_group_name_H-M   'P 1'
#
loop_
_entity.id
_entity.type
_entity.pdbx_description
1 polymer ?
#
loop_
_entity_poly.entity_id
_entity_poly.type
_entity_poly.pdbx_seq_one_letter_code
_entity_poly.pdbx_strand_id
1 'polypeptide(L)'
;GVQTGALPISARVSGPLVPDAAFRMAADGGVDGLVAMYHDQALIPVKLLDFEDAVNVTLGLPIVRTSPDHGTAYDLSGTGRARPASMAAALRLAGQIRAARAARPDR
;
A
#
# COMPACT_ATOMS: atom_id res chain seq x y z
N GLY A 1 -4.52 -20.85 -14.39
CA GLY A 1 -4.18 -20.17 -13.14
C GLY A 1 -2.97 -20.78 -12.48
N VAL A 2 -2.10 -19.94 -11.94
CA VAL A 2 -0.96 -20.41 -11.18
C VAL A 2 -1.42 -20.70 -9.76
N GLN A 3 -1.13 -21.89 -9.29
CA GLN A 3 -1.40 -22.26 -7.91
C GLN A 3 -0.10 -22.32 -7.12
N THR A 4 -0.10 -21.67 -5.99
CA THR A 4 0.97 -21.82 -5.00
C THR A 4 0.41 -22.62 -3.84
N GLY A 5 1.01 -23.75 -3.54
CA GLY A 5 0.54 -24.69 -2.50
C GLY A 5 0.59 -24.18 -1.06
N ALA A 6 0.94 -22.91 -0.84
CA ALA A 6 1.11 -22.32 0.48
C ALA A 6 0.05 -21.27 0.86
N LEU A 7 -0.98 -21.08 0.04
CA LEU A 7 -1.96 -20.03 0.30
C LEU A 7 -3.05 -20.47 1.26
N PRO A 8 -3.53 -19.56 2.12
CA PRO A 8 -4.72 -19.80 2.91
C PRO A 8 -5.90 -20.18 2.00
N ILE A 9 -6.69 -21.13 2.40
CA ILE A 9 -7.84 -21.65 1.64
C ILE A 9 -8.85 -20.54 1.30
N SER A 10 -8.87 -19.45 2.06
CA SER A 10 -9.78 -18.32 1.86
C SER A 10 -9.33 -17.30 0.81
N ALA A 11 -8.06 -17.33 0.36
CA ALA A 11 -7.55 -16.39 -0.62
C ALA A 11 -7.66 -16.94 -2.04
N ARG A 12 -8.24 -16.16 -2.95
CA ARG A 12 -8.22 -16.43 -4.39
C ARG A 12 -7.08 -15.67 -5.04
N VAL A 13 -6.16 -16.41 -5.63
CA VAL A 13 -4.99 -15.82 -6.29
C VAL A 13 -4.98 -16.21 -7.76
N SER A 14 -4.73 -15.24 -8.61
CA SER A 14 -4.58 -15.42 -10.04
C SER A 14 -3.27 -14.78 -10.52
N GLY A 15 -2.72 -15.28 -11.59
CA GLY A 15 -1.50 -14.77 -12.19
C GLY A 15 -0.63 -15.88 -12.79
N PRO A 16 0.56 -15.52 -13.27
CA PRO A 16 1.05 -14.15 -13.44
C PRO A 16 0.19 -13.34 -14.41
N LEU A 17 0.10 -12.05 -14.17
CA LEU A 17 -0.67 -11.12 -14.99
C LEU A 17 0.25 -10.15 -15.72
N VAL A 18 -0.20 -9.64 -16.86
CA VAL A 18 0.48 -8.55 -17.56
C VAL A 18 0.34 -7.26 -16.73
N PRO A 19 1.45 -6.58 -16.35
CA PRO A 19 1.41 -5.53 -15.33
C PRO A 19 0.49 -4.36 -15.67
N ASP A 20 0.53 -3.84 -16.88
CA ASP A 20 -0.32 -2.70 -17.27
C ASP A 20 -1.82 -3.02 -17.17
N ALA A 21 -2.22 -4.20 -17.60
CA ALA A 21 -3.60 -4.67 -17.48
C ALA A 21 -3.99 -4.96 -16.01
N ALA A 22 -3.07 -5.51 -15.23
CA ALA A 22 -3.31 -5.83 -13.82
C ALA A 22 -3.59 -4.59 -12.99
N PHE A 23 -2.83 -3.51 -13.17
CA PHE A 23 -3.06 -2.25 -12.45
C PHE A 23 -4.37 -1.58 -12.86
N ARG A 24 -4.74 -1.64 -14.14
CA ARG A 24 -6.05 -1.15 -14.59
C ARG A 24 -7.19 -1.94 -13.94
N MET A 25 -7.08 -3.26 -13.93
CA MET A 25 -8.08 -4.13 -13.29
C MET A 25 -8.21 -3.81 -11.78
N ALA A 26 -7.10 -3.56 -11.09
CA ALA A 26 -7.13 -3.18 -9.68
C ALA A 26 -7.78 -1.81 -9.47
N ALA A 27 -7.45 -0.82 -10.30
CA ALA A 27 -8.06 0.51 -10.24
C ALA A 27 -9.58 0.46 -10.47
N ASP A 28 -10.04 -0.44 -11.31
CA ASP A 28 -11.47 -0.66 -11.59
C ASP A 28 -12.17 -1.55 -10.53
N GLY A 29 -11.46 -1.96 -9.48
CA GLY A 29 -12.03 -2.78 -8.38
C GLY A 29 -12.16 -4.27 -8.68
N GLY A 30 -11.49 -4.76 -9.71
CA GLY A 30 -11.56 -6.18 -10.12
C GLY A 30 -10.77 -7.13 -9.20
N VAL A 31 -9.88 -6.62 -8.37
CA VAL A 31 -9.12 -7.37 -7.37
C VAL A 31 -8.93 -6.53 -6.11
N ASP A 32 -8.74 -7.19 -4.97
CA ASP A 32 -8.53 -6.53 -3.68
C ASP A 32 -7.10 -6.08 -3.46
N GLY A 33 -6.15 -6.66 -4.18
CA GLY A 33 -4.74 -6.32 -4.08
C GLY A 33 -3.91 -6.92 -5.19
N LEU A 34 -2.72 -6.36 -5.41
CA LEU A 34 -1.73 -6.84 -6.37
C LEU A 34 -0.41 -7.10 -5.66
N VAL A 35 0.28 -8.17 -6.07
CA VAL A 35 1.65 -8.44 -5.68
C VAL A 35 2.56 -8.07 -6.84
N ALA A 36 3.39 -7.07 -6.65
CA ALA A 36 4.40 -6.64 -7.62
C ALA A 36 5.76 -7.27 -7.29
N MET A 37 6.55 -7.54 -8.31
CA MET A 37 7.82 -8.26 -8.17
C MET A 37 8.99 -7.34 -7.84
N TYR A 38 8.89 -6.04 -8.10
CA TYR A 38 9.92 -5.07 -7.79
C TYR A 38 9.30 -3.68 -7.52
N HIS A 39 10.08 -2.81 -6.90
CA HIS A 39 9.66 -1.51 -6.39
C HIS A 39 8.92 -0.65 -7.44
N ASP A 40 9.55 -0.35 -8.56
CA ASP A 40 8.97 0.57 -9.54
C ASP A 40 7.75 -0.01 -10.27
N GLN A 41 7.65 -1.33 -10.38
CA GLN A 41 6.48 -1.98 -10.94
C GLN A 41 5.20 -1.59 -10.18
N ALA A 42 5.30 -1.43 -8.87
CA ALA A 42 4.18 -1.01 -8.02
C ALA A 42 4.09 0.52 -7.91
N LEU A 43 5.21 1.19 -7.66
CA LEU A 43 5.18 2.60 -7.27
C LEU A 43 4.88 3.55 -8.42
N ILE A 44 5.25 3.22 -9.66
CA ILE A 44 4.91 4.04 -10.82
C ILE A 44 3.39 4.17 -10.96
N PRO A 45 2.61 3.08 -11.07
CA PRO A 45 1.15 3.20 -11.18
C PRO A 45 0.49 3.75 -9.92
N VAL A 46 0.97 3.41 -8.73
CA VAL A 46 0.40 3.95 -7.48
C VAL A 46 0.54 5.46 -7.43
N LYS A 47 1.70 6.01 -7.77
CA LYS A 47 1.93 7.46 -7.77
C LYS A 47 1.16 8.20 -8.85
N LEU A 48 0.84 7.53 -9.95
CA LEU A 48 0.00 8.10 -10.99
C LEU A 48 -1.48 8.13 -10.62
N LEU A 49 -1.95 7.12 -9.87
CA LEU A 49 -3.35 7.00 -9.47
C LEU A 49 -3.67 7.83 -8.23
N ASP A 50 -2.79 7.83 -7.25
CA ASP A 50 -3.07 8.45 -5.96
C ASP A 50 -1.77 8.92 -5.27
N PHE A 51 -1.23 10.02 -5.73
CA PHE A 51 -0.01 10.57 -5.19
C PHE A 51 -0.15 11.13 -3.77
N GLU A 52 -1.32 11.64 -3.42
CA GLU A 52 -1.52 12.38 -2.15
C GLU A 52 -1.90 11.49 -0.99
N ASP A 53 -2.69 10.44 -1.23
CA ASP A 53 -3.21 9.56 -0.16
C ASP A 53 -2.48 8.22 -0.06
N ALA A 54 -1.54 7.94 -0.96
CA ALA A 54 -0.73 6.73 -0.90
C ALA A 54 0.09 6.66 0.39
N VAL A 55 0.03 5.51 1.05
CA VAL A 55 0.73 5.25 2.31
C VAL A 55 1.57 3.98 2.17
N ASN A 56 2.82 4.07 2.60
CA ASN A 56 3.68 2.91 2.71
C ASN A 56 3.43 2.22 4.06
N VAL A 57 3.12 0.93 4.04
CA VAL A 57 2.88 0.11 5.24
C VAL A 57 3.84 -1.07 5.25
N THR A 58 4.54 -1.27 6.35
CA THR A 58 5.33 -2.49 6.55
C THR A 58 4.52 -3.51 7.31
N LEU A 59 4.25 -4.64 6.67
CA LEU A 59 3.48 -5.73 7.27
C LEU A 59 4.38 -6.71 8.02
N GLY A 60 3.80 -7.47 8.94
CA GLY A 60 4.48 -8.54 9.67
C GLY A 60 5.35 -8.06 10.85
N LEU A 61 5.29 -6.80 11.21
CA LEU A 61 6.00 -6.27 12.38
C LEU A 61 5.12 -6.32 13.64
N PRO A 62 5.72 -6.46 14.84
CA PRO A 62 4.98 -6.34 16.10
C PRO A 62 4.47 -4.91 16.35
N ILE A 63 5.11 -3.93 15.75
CA ILE A 63 4.69 -2.53 15.79
C ILE A 63 3.90 -2.16 14.52
N VAL A 64 3.12 -1.09 14.59
CA VAL A 64 2.51 -0.47 13.40
C VAL A 64 3.52 0.48 12.79
N ARG A 65 3.88 0.26 11.52
CA ARG A 65 4.76 1.15 10.76
C ARG A 65 4.08 1.60 9.49
N THR A 66 3.78 2.88 9.44
CA THR A 66 3.27 3.57 8.25
C THR A 66 4.17 4.77 7.94
N SER A 67 4.27 5.15 6.70
CA SER A 67 4.98 6.35 6.28
C SER A 67 4.34 6.95 5.04
N PRO A 68 4.48 8.27 4.83
CA PRO A 68 4.09 8.88 3.56
C PRO A 68 4.92 8.29 2.43
N ASP A 69 4.33 8.25 1.24
CA ASP A 69 4.98 7.70 0.04
C ASP A 69 5.67 8.78 -0.79
N HIS A 70 6.48 9.61 -0.15
CA HIS A 70 7.30 10.62 -0.82
C HIS A 70 8.74 10.59 -0.32
N GLY A 71 9.65 11.12 -1.14
CA GLY A 71 11.05 11.27 -0.78
C GLY A 71 11.32 12.39 0.22
N THR A 72 12.58 12.67 0.44
CA THR A 72 13.05 13.66 1.41
C THR A 72 12.68 15.11 1.08
N ALA A 73 12.41 15.39 -0.20
CA ALA A 73 11.96 16.72 -0.68
C ALA A 73 12.78 17.89 -0.09
N TYR A 74 14.11 17.77 -0.09
CA TYR A 74 15.01 18.79 0.48
C TYR A 74 14.83 20.19 -0.10
N ASP A 75 14.41 20.26 -1.37
CA ASP A 75 14.10 21.52 -2.06
C ASP A 75 12.91 22.27 -1.44
N LEU A 76 12.01 21.56 -0.75
CA LEU A 76 10.86 22.14 -0.07
C LEU A 76 11.14 22.53 1.39
N SER A 77 12.27 22.11 1.93
CA SER A 77 12.63 22.37 3.32
C SER A 77 12.67 23.88 3.60
N GLY A 78 11.99 24.31 4.65
CA GLY A 78 11.94 25.71 5.06
C GLY A 78 11.07 26.64 4.19
N THR A 79 10.43 26.13 3.12
CA THR A 79 9.62 26.95 2.20
C THR A 79 8.18 27.13 2.63
N GLY A 80 7.68 26.28 3.54
CA GLY A 80 6.25 26.23 3.91
C GLY A 80 5.33 25.69 2.82
N ARG A 81 5.88 25.16 1.72
CA ARG A 81 5.11 24.64 0.56
C ARG A 81 4.90 23.12 0.56
N ALA A 82 5.42 22.42 1.57
CA ALA A 82 5.22 20.97 1.68
C ALA A 82 3.74 20.63 1.90
N ARG A 83 3.25 19.64 1.16
CA ARG A 83 1.86 19.18 1.29
C ARG A 83 1.77 18.13 2.39
N PRO A 84 0.87 18.29 3.38
CA PRO A 84 0.77 17.37 4.52
C PRO A 84 -0.13 16.16 4.27
N ALA A 85 -0.79 16.05 3.13
CA ALA A 85 -1.85 15.07 2.88
C ALA A 85 -1.38 13.62 3.11
N SER A 86 -0.26 13.23 2.51
CA SER A 86 0.28 11.86 2.64
C SER A 86 0.69 11.53 4.08
N MET A 87 1.28 12.46 4.83
CA MET A 87 1.60 12.27 6.25
C MET A 87 0.33 12.12 7.09
N ALA A 88 -0.68 12.93 6.84
CA ALA A 88 -1.97 12.83 7.52
C ALA A 88 -2.65 11.49 7.22
N ALA A 89 -2.60 11.01 5.97
CA ALA A 89 -3.10 9.68 5.59
C ALA A 89 -2.34 8.57 6.32
N ALA A 90 -1.01 8.66 6.42
CA ALA A 90 -0.18 7.69 7.13
C ALA A 90 -0.55 7.62 8.62
N LEU A 91 -0.76 8.76 9.27
CA LEU A 91 -1.16 8.83 10.69
C LEU A 91 -2.56 8.25 10.91
N ARG A 92 -3.52 8.57 10.05
CA ARG A 92 -4.88 7.99 10.13
C ARG A 92 -4.86 6.48 9.98
N LEU A 93 -4.12 5.96 9.00
CA LEU A 93 -4.00 4.52 8.77
C LEU A 93 -3.33 3.82 9.94
N ALA A 94 -2.29 4.40 10.54
CA ALA A 94 -1.66 3.86 11.74
C ALA A 94 -2.67 3.70 12.89
N GLY A 95 -3.52 4.69 13.11
CA GLY A 95 -4.60 4.64 14.09
C GLY A 95 -5.60 3.53 13.80
N GLN A 96 -6.02 3.37 12.55
CA GLN A 96 -6.94 2.32 12.12
C GLN A 96 -6.35 0.92 12.33
N ILE A 97 -5.09 0.71 11.94
CA ILE A 97 -4.40 -0.58 12.13
C ILE A 97 -4.28 -0.91 13.61
N ARG A 98 -3.91 0.07 14.44
CA ARG A 98 -3.84 -0.11 15.91
C ARG A 98 -5.18 -0.52 16.49
N ALA A 99 -6.25 0.16 16.13
CA ALA A 99 -7.61 -0.15 16.59
C ALA A 99 -8.04 -1.55 16.14
N ALA A 100 -7.78 -1.93 14.89
CA ALA A 100 -8.09 -3.25 14.37
C ALA A 100 -7.32 -4.37 15.09
N ARG A 101 -6.04 -4.13 15.42
CA ARG A 101 -5.23 -5.08 16.20
C ARG A 101 -5.76 -5.23 17.63
N ALA A 102 -6.14 -4.14 18.29
CA ALA A 102 -6.69 -4.16 19.64
C ALA A 102 -8.05 -4.89 19.73
N ALA A 103 -8.83 -4.87 18.64
CA ALA A 103 -10.13 -5.55 18.56
C ALA A 103 -10.03 -7.07 18.29
N ARG A 104 -8.82 -7.60 17.99
CA ARG A 104 -8.60 -9.04 17.82
C ARG A 104 -8.23 -9.69 19.14
N PRO A 105 -9.05 -10.61 19.69
CA PRO A 105 -8.85 -11.09 21.07
C PRO A 105 -7.65 -12.03 21.27
N ASP A 106 -7.01 -12.60 20.23
CA ASP A 106 -6.03 -13.67 20.39
C ASP A 106 -4.86 -13.59 19.41
N ARG A 107 -4.14 -12.51 19.40
CA ARG A 107 -2.82 -12.49 18.75
C ARG A 107 -1.82 -11.65 19.50
#